data_146a3d5406e65799a84c74e619d25554
#
_entry.id   146a3d5406e65799a84c74e619d25554
#
_cell.length_a   1.000
_cell.length_b   1.000
_cell.length_c   1.000
_cell.angle_alpha   90.00
_cell.angle_beta   90.00
_cell.angle_gamma   90.00
#
_symmetry.space_group_name_H-M   'P 1'
#
loop_
_entity.id
_entity.type
_entity.pdbx_description
1 polymer ?
#
loop_
_entity_poly.entity_id
_entity_poly.type
_entity_poly.pdbx_seq_one_letter_code
_entity_poly.pdbx_strand_id
1 'polypeptide(L)'
;MKKILLATLAATASLMVATPALADLKLATDKNCMACHAIDKKLVGPSYKDVAAKYAGQKDAADKLAAKIIKGGSGVWGAIPMPANAQVNAAEAKTLATWVLAQK
;
A
#
# COMPACT_ATOMS: atom_id res chain seq x y z
N MET A 1 7.64 56.49 28.71
CA MET A 1 7.79 55.77 27.45
C MET A 1 7.26 54.35 27.66
N LYS A 2 6.10 54.07 27.11
CA LYS A 2 5.53 52.73 27.18
C LYS A 2 6.09 51.89 26.02
N LYS A 3 6.86 50.86 26.33
CA LYS A 3 7.32 49.90 25.34
C LYS A 3 6.17 48.97 25.02
N ILE A 4 5.64 49.07 23.79
CA ILE A 4 4.64 48.16 23.29
C ILE A 4 5.40 46.92 22.81
N LEU A 5 5.28 45.79 23.52
CA LEU A 5 5.71 44.47 23.08
C LEU A 5 4.66 43.97 22.11
N LEU A 6 4.99 44.03 20.83
CA LEU A 6 4.25 43.32 19.79
C LEU A 6 4.60 41.83 19.91
N ALA A 7 3.72 41.07 20.53
CA ALA A 7 3.79 39.65 20.48
C ALA A 7 3.34 39.19 19.09
N THR A 8 4.28 38.87 18.24
CA THR A 8 3.99 38.19 16.97
C THR A 8 3.57 36.75 17.26
N LEU A 9 2.28 36.49 17.18
CA LEU A 9 1.73 35.17 17.22
C LEU A 9 2.11 34.50 15.91
N ALA A 10 3.15 33.65 15.91
CA ALA A 10 3.47 32.79 14.78
C ALA A 10 2.44 31.68 14.75
N ALA A 11 1.45 31.80 13.85
CA ALA A 11 0.53 30.71 13.56
C ALA A 11 1.30 29.63 12.80
N THR A 12 1.73 28.57 13.49
CA THR A 12 2.26 27.38 12.86
C THR A 12 1.08 26.61 12.26
N ALA A 13 0.85 26.79 10.96
CA ALA A 13 -0.07 25.93 10.23
C ALA A 13 0.56 24.54 10.14
N SER A 14 0.07 23.58 10.94
CA SER A 14 0.42 22.18 10.79
C SER A 14 -0.27 21.65 9.55
N LEU A 15 0.49 21.51 8.47
CA LEU A 15 0.07 20.81 7.28
C LEU A 15 -0.06 19.30 7.63
N MET A 16 -1.29 18.80 7.72
CA MET A 16 -1.53 17.38 7.80
C MET A 16 -1.23 16.74 6.45
N VAL A 17 0.01 16.26 6.28
CA VAL A 17 0.36 15.44 5.13
C VAL A 17 -0.05 14.01 5.45
N ALA A 18 -0.98 13.44 4.66
CA ALA A 18 -1.29 12.02 4.74
C ALA A 18 -0.01 11.22 4.50
N THR A 19 0.31 10.27 5.40
CA THR A 19 1.46 9.39 5.21
C THR A 19 1.25 8.53 3.97
N PRO A 20 2.30 8.20 3.18
CA PRO A 20 2.18 7.29 2.03
C PRO A 20 1.49 5.98 2.39
N ALA A 21 1.74 5.42 3.57
CA ALA A 21 1.13 4.19 4.04
C ALA A 21 -0.41 4.26 4.11
N LEU A 22 -0.97 5.39 4.57
CA LEU A 22 -2.43 5.60 4.62
C LEU A 22 -3.02 5.81 3.23
N ALA A 23 -2.32 6.54 2.35
CA ALA A 23 -2.75 6.76 0.98
C ALA A 23 -2.76 5.43 0.19
N ASP A 24 -1.78 4.55 0.41
CA ASP A 24 -1.67 3.26 -0.25
C ASP A 24 -2.71 2.25 0.26
N LEU A 25 -3.01 2.27 1.57
CA LEU A 25 -4.12 1.49 2.13
C LEU A 25 -5.46 1.93 1.53
N LYS A 26 -5.66 3.22 1.37
CA LYS A 26 -6.86 3.75 0.72
C LYS A 26 -6.96 3.27 -0.73
N LEU A 27 -5.87 3.30 -1.47
CA LEU A 27 -5.81 2.80 -2.84
C LEU A 27 -6.17 1.31 -2.89
N ALA A 28 -5.58 0.49 -2.02
CA ALA A 28 -5.90 -0.93 -1.94
C ALA A 28 -7.39 -1.17 -1.63
N THR A 29 -7.95 -0.39 -0.73
CA THR A 29 -9.38 -0.47 -0.39
C THR A 29 -10.26 -0.07 -1.57
N ASP A 30 -9.95 1.04 -2.23
CA ASP A 30 -10.72 1.55 -3.37
C ASP A 30 -10.66 0.58 -4.57
N LYS A 31 -9.58 -0.18 -4.71
CA LYS A 31 -9.42 -1.18 -5.78
C LYS A 31 -9.88 -2.58 -5.38
N ASN A 32 -10.57 -2.73 -4.27
CA ASN A 32 -11.14 -3.99 -3.75
C ASN A 32 -10.12 -5.07 -3.35
N CYS A 33 -8.87 -4.72 -3.14
CA CYS A 33 -7.84 -5.67 -2.69
C CYS A 33 -8.17 -6.25 -1.31
N MET A 34 -8.74 -5.43 -0.44
CA MET A 34 -9.05 -5.80 0.95
C MET A 34 -10.26 -6.72 1.08
N ALA A 35 -10.96 -7.02 0.00
CA ALA A 35 -11.99 -8.06 0.00
C ALA A 35 -11.41 -9.47 0.16
N CYS A 36 -10.18 -9.69 -0.33
CA CYS A 36 -9.49 -10.99 -0.31
C CYS A 36 -8.21 -10.99 0.52
N HIS A 37 -7.65 -9.83 0.82
CA HIS A 37 -6.41 -9.69 1.58
C HIS A 37 -6.62 -8.89 2.86
N ALA A 38 -5.79 -9.19 3.86
CA ALA A 38 -5.60 -8.35 5.04
C ALA A 38 -4.10 -8.13 5.25
N ILE A 39 -3.74 -7.16 6.08
CA ILE A 39 -2.32 -6.85 6.34
C ILE A 39 -1.64 -7.99 7.10
N ASP A 40 -2.30 -8.53 8.13
CA ASP A 40 -1.68 -9.42 9.11
C ASP A 40 -2.36 -10.78 9.27
N LYS A 41 -3.35 -11.09 8.47
CA LYS A 41 -4.02 -12.41 8.51
C LYS A 41 -4.43 -12.88 7.12
N LYS A 42 -4.45 -14.21 6.95
CA LYS A 42 -4.98 -14.84 5.74
C LYS A 42 -6.50 -14.70 5.70
N LEU A 43 -7.00 -14.29 4.54
CA LEU A 43 -8.41 -14.37 4.16
C LEU A 43 -8.56 -15.35 2.98
N VAL A 44 -9.12 -14.89 1.88
CA VAL A 44 -9.11 -15.67 0.62
C VAL A 44 -7.68 -15.75 0.08
N GLY A 45 -6.98 -14.61 0.06
CA GLY A 45 -5.57 -14.53 -0.31
C GLY A 45 -4.65 -14.44 0.91
N PRO A 46 -3.33 -14.52 0.69
CA PRO A 46 -2.34 -14.42 1.77
C PRO A 46 -2.36 -13.04 2.43
N SER A 47 -1.90 -12.98 3.68
CA SER A 47 -1.67 -11.69 4.33
C SER A 47 -0.56 -10.92 3.60
N TYR A 48 -0.61 -9.60 3.63
CA TYR A 48 0.45 -8.79 3.02
C TYR A 48 1.78 -8.94 3.73
N LYS A 49 1.78 -9.20 5.04
CA LYS A 49 3.00 -9.53 5.78
C LYS A 49 3.66 -10.81 5.28
N ASP A 50 2.88 -11.84 4.99
CA ASP A 50 3.40 -13.09 4.42
C ASP A 50 3.93 -12.89 3.00
N VAL A 51 3.26 -12.08 2.19
CA VAL A 51 3.75 -11.72 0.85
C VAL A 51 5.08 -10.99 0.95
N ALA A 52 5.19 -10.00 1.82
CA ALA A 52 6.43 -9.25 2.03
C ALA A 52 7.57 -10.17 2.49
N ALA A 53 7.29 -11.10 3.40
CA ALA A 53 8.27 -12.08 3.88
C ALA A 53 8.75 -13.02 2.77
N LYS A 54 7.83 -13.51 1.94
CA LYS A 54 8.17 -14.42 0.82
C LYS A 54 9.08 -13.77 -0.21
N TYR A 55 8.87 -12.52 -0.51
CA TYR A 55 9.61 -11.79 -1.55
C TYR A 55 10.76 -10.94 -1.00
N ALA A 56 11.03 -11.01 0.31
CA ALA A 56 12.12 -10.27 0.93
C ALA A 56 13.47 -10.57 0.24
N GLY A 57 14.23 -9.52 -0.07
CA GLY A 57 15.54 -9.65 -0.71
C GLY A 57 15.51 -9.86 -2.23
N GLN A 58 14.36 -10.02 -2.85
CA GLN A 58 14.24 -10.13 -4.31
C GLN A 58 14.20 -8.74 -4.94
N LYS A 59 15.17 -8.42 -5.81
CA LYS A 59 15.31 -7.09 -6.43
C LYS A 59 14.14 -6.71 -7.35
N ASP A 60 13.53 -7.70 -8.00
CA ASP A 60 12.45 -7.52 -8.97
C ASP A 60 11.06 -7.81 -8.39
N ALA A 61 10.97 -7.97 -7.07
CA ALA A 61 9.72 -8.33 -6.40
C ALA A 61 8.58 -7.34 -6.68
N ALA A 62 8.85 -6.05 -6.65
CA ALA A 62 7.82 -5.03 -6.90
C ALA A 62 7.26 -5.14 -8.34
N ASP A 63 8.10 -5.37 -9.34
CA ASP A 63 7.66 -5.53 -10.72
C ASP A 63 6.89 -6.84 -10.92
N LYS A 64 7.35 -7.92 -10.31
CA LYS A 64 6.64 -9.21 -10.34
C LYS A 64 5.27 -9.13 -9.70
N LEU A 65 5.17 -8.50 -8.54
CA LEU A 65 3.90 -8.34 -7.84
C LEU A 65 2.96 -7.37 -8.57
N ALA A 66 3.49 -6.30 -9.16
CA ALA A 66 2.70 -5.39 -9.98
C ALA A 66 2.06 -6.12 -11.18
N ALA A 67 2.84 -6.97 -11.86
CA ALA A 67 2.32 -7.81 -12.95
C ALA A 67 1.26 -8.80 -12.44
N LYS A 68 1.47 -9.40 -11.26
CA LYS A 68 0.51 -10.31 -10.63
C LYS A 68 -0.81 -9.61 -10.29
N ILE A 69 -0.76 -8.39 -9.79
CA ILE A 69 -1.95 -7.59 -9.50
C ILE A 69 -2.77 -7.36 -10.77
N ILE A 70 -2.13 -7.01 -11.87
CA ILE A 70 -2.82 -6.70 -13.13
C ILE A 70 -3.36 -7.97 -13.79
N LYS A 71 -2.55 -9.02 -13.88
CA LYS A 71 -2.86 -10.24 -14.64
C LYS A 71 -3.56 -11.32 -13.82
N GLY A 72 -3.44 -11.25 -12.49
CA GLY A 72 -3.88 -12.33 -11.62
C GLY A 72 -2.98 -13.56 -11.72
N GLY A 73 -3.43 -14.65 -11.17
CA GLY A 73 -2.73 -15.93 -11.22
C GLY A 73 -3.08 -16.85 -10.06
N SER A 74 -2.48 -18.06 -10.06
CA SER A 74 -2.67 -19.06 -9.03
C SER A 74 -1.41 -19.90 -8.84
N GLY A 75 -1.40 -20.75 -7.83
CA GLY A 75 -0.35 -21.74 -7.58
C GLY A 75 0.73 -21.32 -6.61
N VAL A 76 1.09 -20.05 -6.52
CA VAL A 76 2.13 -19.57 -5.57
C VAL A 76 1.65 -19.70 -4.13
N TRP A 77 0.37 -19.42 -3.88
CA TRP A 77 -0.25 -19.42 -2.56
C TRP A 77 -1.37 -20.47 -2.44
N GLY A 78 -1.37 -21.46 -3.34
CA GLY A 78 -2.37 -22.51 -3.40
C GLY A 78 -3.22 -22.43 -4.66
N ALA A 79 -4.29 -23.21 -4.69
CA ALA A 79 -5.11 -23.42 -5.88
C ALA A 79 -6.12 -22.30 -6.14
N ILE A 80 -6.46 -21.49 -5.13
CA ILE A 80 -7.44 -20.41 -5.28
C ILE A 80 -6.83 -19.29 -6.13
N PRO A 81 -7.41 -18.97 -7.29
CA PRO A 81 -6.84 -17.94 -8.16
C PRO A 81 -7.09 -16.54 -7.64
N MET A 82 -6.09 -15.67 -7.80
CA MET A 82 -6.28 -14.23 -7.71
C MET A 82 -6.80 -13.75 -9.07
N PRO A 83 -7.95 -13.08 -9.13
CA PRO A 83 -8.45 -12.58 -10.41
C PRO A 83 -7.59 -11.43 -10.93
N ALA A 84 -7.62 -11.22 -12.24
CA ALA A 84 -7.02 -10.03 -12.86
C ALA A 84 -7.76 -8.77 -12.38
N ASN A 85 -7.01 -7.68 -12.18
CA ASN A 85 -7.56 -6.41 -11.70
C ASN A 85 -7.54 -5.37 -12.83
N ALA A 86 -8.53 -5.42 -13.72
CA ALA A 86 -8.63 -4.51 -14.85
C ALA A 86 -8.79 -3.04 -14.42
N GLN A 87 -9.25 -2.78 -13.20
CA GLN A 87 -9.44 -1.45 -12.62
C GLN A 87 -8.14 -0.81 -12.11
N VAL A 88 -7.01 -1.56 -12.12
CA VAL A 88 -5.71 -1.10 -11.65
C VAL A 88 -4.80 -0.83 -12.85
N ASN A 89 -4.28 0.37 -12.97
CA ASN A 89 -3.29 0.69 -13.99
C ASN A 89 -1.86 0.32 -13.54
N ALA A 90 -0.90 0.40 -14.46
CA ALA A 90 0.48 0.00 -14.20
C ALA A 90 1.14 0.80 -13.06
N ALA A 91 0.90 2.11 -12.98
CA ALA A 91 1.44 2.96 -11.92
C ALA A 91 0.84 2.62 -10.55
N GLU A 92 -0.46 2.40 -10.51
CA GLU A 92 -1.17 1.98 -9.29
C GLU A 92 -0.70 0.59 -8.83
N ALA A 93 -0.54 -0.35 -9.75
CA ALA A 93 -0.03 -1.68 -9.44
C ALA A 93 1.37 -1.63 -8.82
N LYS A 94 2.25 -0.79 -9.34
CA LYS A 94 3.59 -0.60 -8.78
C LYS A 94 3.55 0.02 -7.39
N THR A 95 2.70 1.01 -7.18
CA THR A 95 2.49 1.63 -5.87
C THR A 95 1.98 0.61 -4.85
N LEU A 96 0.97 -0.19 -5.22
CA LEU A 96 0.42 -1.24 -4.37
C LEU A 96 1.45 -2.32 -4.05
N ALA A 97 2.19 -2.80 -5.05
CA ALA A 97 3.24 -3.81 -4.87
C ALA A 97 4.32 -3.32 -3.90
N THR A 98 4.78 -2.10 -4.04
CA THR A 98 5.78 -1.50 -3.16
C THR A 98 5.27 -1.37 -1.73
N TRP A 99 4.02 -0.96 -1.57
CA TRP A 99 3.37 -0.87 -0.27
C TRP A 99 3.22 -2.25 0.40
N VAL A 100 2.78 -3.26 -0.34
CA VAL A 100 2.68 -4.64 0.17
C VAL A 100 4.03 -5.15 0.65
N LEU A 101 5.08 -4.93 -0.12
CA LEU A 101 6.45 -5.38 0.23
C LEU A 101 7.02 -4.67 1.46
N ALA A 102 6.48 -3.53 1.85
CA ALA A 102 6.88 -2.79 3.05
C ALA A 102 6.18 -3.27 4.33
N GLN A 103 5.23 -4.20 4.25
CA GLN A 103 4.53 -4.73 5.41
C GLN A 103 5.44 -5.66 6.21
N LYS A 104 5.44 -5.51 7.53
CA LYS A 104 6.30 -6.28 8.46
C LYS A 104 5.51 -6.87 9.60
#